data_76c2e06d634d38c6673de1e566dfdc42
#
_entry.id   76c2e06d634d38c6673de1e566dfdc42
#
_cell.length_a   1.000
_cell.length_b   1.000
_cell.length_c   1.000
_cell.angle_alpha   90.00
_cell.angle_beta   90.00
_cell.angle_gamma   90.00
#
_symmetry.space_group_name_H-M   'P 1'
#
loop_
_entity.id
_entity.type
_entity.pdbx_description
1 polymer ?
#
loop_
_entity_poly.entity_id
_entity_poly.type
_entity_poly.pdbx_seq_one_letter_code
_entity_poly.pdbx_strand_id
1 'polypeptide(L)'
;QIQSRGLGDVYKRQVWIDGPGVGRMAATGTGVAHCPSSNMRLSSGIAPVRSYRDAHVRTGLGVDGSASNDGSHMLGEARQAMLLARLAAAPTPTEPPGPVMPAREALDIATLGGASVLGRTDIGSLEVGKAADFFAVSLDRLEFAGARHDPVAALLLCAPVTVDETWVAGRPVVRQGRLTTLDTGELISRHNRLAAELLS
;
A
#
# COMPACT_ATOMS: atom_id res chain seq x y z
N GLN A 1 21.42 21.34 -0.25
CA GLN A 1 21.97 20.03 0.18
C GLN A 1 21.14 19.50 1.32
N ILE A 2 20.35 18.47 1.06
CA ILE A 2 19.82 17.63 2.14
C ILE A 2 20.98 16.73 2.56
N GLN A 3 21.76 17.16 3.56
CA GLN A 3 22.75 16.32 4.18
C GLN A 3 22.02 15.18 4.90
N SER A 4 22.18 13.97 4.39
CA SER A 4 21.74 12.74 5.04
C SER A 4 22.56 12.54 6.33
N ARG A 5 22.00 12.94 7.46
CA ARG A 5 22.51 12.52 8.76
C ARG A 5 21.90 11.15 9.09
N GLY A 6 22.54 10.08 8.61
CA GLY A 6 22.18 8.71 8.91
C GLY A 6 20.94 8.18 8.14
N LEU A 7 21.00 6.94 7.63
CA LEU A 7 19.93 6.26 6.91
C LEU A 7 18.57 6.19 7.67
N GLY A 8 18.60 6.26 9.01
CA GLY A 8 17.38 6.25 9.83
C GLY A 8 16.56 7.54 9.78
N ASP A 9 17.17 8.68 9.44
CA ASP A 9 16.51 9.98 9.45
C ASP A 9 15.68 10.25 8.17
N VAL A 10 16.07 9.68 7.03
CA VAL A 10 15.38 9.85 5.75
C VAL A 10 14.06 9.06 5.73
N TYR A 11 14.02 7.90 6.37
CA TYR A 11 12.88 6.99 6.40
C TYR A 11 11.68 7.51 7.20
N LYS A 12 11.93 8.22 8.30
CA LYS A 12 10.88 8.70 9.20
C LYS A 12 10.37 10.10 8.85
N ARG A 13 11.09 10.87 8.05
CA ARG A 13 10.79 12.29 7.80
C ARG A 13 9.60 12.53 6.88
N GLN A 14 9.25 11.61 5.99
CA GLN A 14 8.06 11.75 5.14
C GLN A 14 6.76 11.88 5.96
N VAL A 15 6.73 11.36 7.17
CA VAL A 15 5.58 11.46 8.08
C VAL A 15 5.43 12.87 8.65
N TRP A 16 6.53 13.62 8.76
CA TRP A 16 6.61 14.93 9.38
C TRP A 16 6.97 16.04 8.39
N ILE A 17 6.64 15.88 7.11
CA ILE A 17 6.86 16.92 6.11
C ILE A 17 5.80 18.03 6.29
N ASP A 18 6.28 19.26 6.43
CA ASP A 18 5.46 20.47 6.53
C ASP A 18 4.90 20.91 5.17
N GLY A 19 3.98 21.87 5.16
CA GLY A 19 3.38 22.39 3.94
C GLY A 19 4.40 22.90 2.90
N PRO A 20 5.41 23.70 3.27
CA PRO A 20 6.50 24.08 2.37
C PRO A 20 7.28 22.89 1.80
N GLY A 21 7.49 21.85 2.59
CA GLY A 21 8.11 20.59 2.16
C GLY A 21 7.27 19.86 1.11
N VAL A 22 5.98 19.73 1.34
CA VAL A 22 5.02 19.16 0.39
C VAL A 22 5.03 19.97 -0.93
N GLY A 23 5.03 21.29 -0.84
CA GLY A 23 5.11 22.17 -2.03
C GLY A 23 6.40 21.94 -2.84
N ARG A 24 7.56 21.78 -2.18
CA ARG A 24 8.82 21.44 -2.85
C ARG A 24 8.77 20.08 -3.53
N MET A 25 8.18 19.06 -2.90
CA MET A 25 8.01 17.74 -3.51
C MET A 25 7.17 17.81 -4.79
N ALA A 26 6.05 18.54 -4.74
CA ALA A 26 5.21 18.76 -5.90
C ALA A 26 5.99 19.46 -7.04
N ALA A 27 6.70 20.55 -6.73
CA ALA A 27 7.46 21.34 -7.70
C ALA A 27 8.62 20.57 -8.35
N THR A 28 9.25 19.65 -7.61
CA THR A 28 10.38 18.83 -8.11
C THR A 28 9.94 17.50 -8.71
N GLY A 29 8.65 17.16 -8.67
CA GLY A 29 8.14 15.86 -9.09
C GLY A 29 8.64 14.71 -8.20
N THR A 30 9.04 14.99 -6.97
CA THR A 30 9.41 13.95 -5.98
C THR A 30 8.19 13.12 -5.59
N GLY A 31 8.31 11.79 -5.64
CA GLY A 31 7.25 10.87 -5.22
C GLY A 31 7.40 10.39 -3.78
N VAL A 32 6.32 9.86 -3.23
CA VAL A 32 6.24 9.23 -1.90
C VAL A 32 5.73 7.81 -2.03
N ALA A 33 6.46 6.85 -1.44
CA ALA A 33 5.95 5.52 -1.15
C ALA A 33 5.51 5.49 0.32
N HIS A 34 4.20 5.58 0.58
CA HIS A 34 3.64 5.56 1.93
C HIS A 34 3.55 4.12 2.42
N CYS A 35 4.09 3.87 3.62
CA CYS A 35 4.15 2.55 4.26
C CYS A 35 3.41 2.59 5.61
N PRO A 36 2.06 2.60 5.63
CA PRO A 36 1.30 2.85 6.85
C PRO A 36 1.53 1.83 7.95
N SER A 37 1.60 0.53 7.65
CA SER A 37 1.84 -0.51 8.66
C SER A 37 3.20 -0.35 9.31
N SER A 38 4.25 -0.08 8.54
CA SER A 38 5.58 0.20 9.06
C SER A 38 5.59 1.46 9.95
N ASN A 39 4.94 2.54 9.51
CA ASN A 39 4.85 3.78 10.29
C ASN A 39 4.15 3.55 11.64
N MET A 40 3.08 2.76 11.67
CA MET A 40 2.37 2.42 12.91
C MET A 40 3.24 1.55 13.82
N ARG A 41 3.84 0.48 13.27
CA ARG A 41 4.69 -0.44 14.05
C ARG A 41 5.89 0.27 14.68
N LEU A 42 6.49 1.22 13.97
CA LEU A 42 7.63 2.01 14.43
C LEU A 42 7.22 3.26 15.22
N SER A 43 5.93 3.47 15.47
CA SER A 43 5.39 4.67 16.14
C SER A 43 5.89 5.97 15.49
N SER A 44 6.04 6.00 14.16
CA SER A 44 6.59 7.14 13.42
C SER A 44 5.58 8.28 13.26
N GLY A 45 4.29 8.03 13.47
CA GLY A 45 3.20 8.99 13.29
C GLY A 45 2.35 8.71 12.04
N ILE A 46 1.44 9.63 11.71
CA ILE A 46 0.53 9.53 10.56
C ILE A 46 1.03 10.47 9.46
N ALA A 47 1.35 9.91 8.28
CA ALA A 47 1.78 10.69 7.14
C ALA A 47 0.63 11.59 6.60
N PRO A 48 0.89 12.83 6.18
CA PRO A 48 -0.11 13.76 5.68
C PRO A 48 -0.53 13.43 4.24
N VAL A 49 -1.04 12.22 4.02
CA VAL A 49 -1.37 11.69 2.68
C VAL A 49 -2.36 12.61 1.95
N ARG A 50 -3.31 13.21 2.68
CA ARG A 50 -4.24 14.17 2.10
C ARG A 50 -3.51 15.38 1.51
N SER A 51 -2.58 15.98 2.26
CA SER A 51 -1.78 17.10 1.79
C SER A 51 -0.94 16.75 0.56
N TYR A 52 -0.41 15.54 0.49
CA TYR A 52 0.29 15.06 -0.72
C TYR A 52 -0.63 15.02 -1.93
N ARG A 53 -1.83 14.48 -1.76
CA ARG A 53 -2.83 14.36 -2.83
C ARG A 53 -3.31 15.73 -3.31
N ASP A 54 -3.62 16.64 -2.38
CA ASP A 54 -4.08 18.00 -2.69
C ASP A 54 -3.01 18.83 -3.43
N ALA A 55 -1.74 18.62 -3.09
CA ALA A 55 -0.60 19.24 -3.76
C ALA A 55 -0.14 18.49 -5.03
N HIS A 56 -0.84 17.45 -5.46
CA HIS A 56 -0.48 16.63 -6.63
C HIS A 56 0.92 15.97 -6.52
N VAL A 57 1.40 15.70 -5.31
CA VAL A 57 2.60 14.89 -5.10
C VAL A 57 2.29 13.45 -5.54
N ARG A 58 3.17 12.87 -6.35
CA ARG A 58 3.07 11.45 -6.75
C ARG A 58 3.11 10.58 -5.50
N THR A 59 2.02 9.89 -5.20
CA THR A 59 1.86 9.11 -3.96
C THR A 59 1.48 7.68 -4.31
N GLY A 60 2.32 6.74 -3.92
CA GLY A 60 2.08 5.30 -3.99
C GLY A 60 2.14 4.67 -2.60
N LEU A 61 1.93 3.37 -2.52
CA LEU A 61 2.09 2.58 -1.30
C LEU A 61 3.34 1.70 -1.37
N GLY A 62 3.87 1.36 -0.21
CA GLY A 62 4.92 0.38 -0.04
C GLY A 62 4.65 -0.48 1.19
N VAL A 63 5.18 -1.69 1.21
CA VAL A 63 5.09 -2.60 2.37
C VAL A 63 6.25 -2.43 3.34
N ASP A 64 7.34 -1.77 2.90
CA ASP A 64 8.61 -1.69 3.64
C ASP A 64 9.26 -3.06 3.84
N GLY A 65 10.28 -3.16 4.70
CA GLY A 65 10.96 -4.40 5.01
C GLY A 65 10.21 -5.25 6.05
N SER A 66 10.48 -6.56 6.03
CA SER A 66 9.84 -7.53 6.94
C SER A 66 10.07 -7.23 8.43
N ALA A 67 11.13 -6.52 8.79
CA ALA A 67 11.38 -6.08 10.17
C ALA A 67 10.33 -5.11 10.71
N SER A 68 9.66 -4.35 9.84
CA SER A 68 8.64 -3.37 10.21
C SER A 68 7.24 -3.70 9.66
N ASN A 69 7.12 -4.69 8.78
CA ASN A 69 5.85 -5.15 8.22
C ASN A 69 5.93 -6.64 7.84
N ASP A 70 5.57 -7.52 8.75
CA ASP A 70 5.60 -8.97 8.54
C ASP A 70 4.60 -9.44 7.49
N GLY A 71 3.49 -8.72 7.31
CA GLY A 71 2.38 -9.12 6.45
C GLY A 71 2.66 -8.95 4.96
N SER A 72 3.48 -7.97 4.57
CA SER A 72 3.79 -7.62 3.17
C SER A 72 2.59 -7.62 2.22
N HIS A 73 1.42 -7.15 2.73
CA HIS A 73 0.12 -7.28 2.06
C HIS A 73 -0.36 -5.94 1.51
N MET A 74 -0.21 -5.69 0.21
CA MET A 74 -0.49 -4.37 -0.41
C MET A 74 -1.94 -3.89 -0.25
N LEU A 75 -2.94 -4.78 -0.31
CA LEU A 75 -4.33 -4.39 -0.04
C LEU A 75 -4.54 -4.03 1.44
N GLY A 76 -3.80 -4.67 2.34
CA GLY A 76 -3.72 -4.29 3.75
C GLY A 76 -3.16 -2.88 3.92
N GLU A 77 -2.09 -2.53 3.20
CA GLU A 77 -1.53 -1.18 3.20
C GLU A 77 -2.54 -0.15 2.68
N ALA A 78 -3.28 -0.46 1.60
CA ALA A 78 -4.33 0.41 1.07
C ALA A 78 -5.44 0.66 2.11
N ARG A 79 -5.87 -0.39 2.82
CA ARG A 79 -6.82 -0.28 3.93
C ARG A 79 -6.28 0.61 5.05
N GLN A 80 -5.05 0.39 5.50
CA GLN A 80 -4.43 1.16 6.58
C GLN A 80 -4.24 2.63 6.17
N ALA A 81 -3.78 2.89 4.94
CA ALA A 81 -3.66 4.25 4.43
C ALA A 81 -5.00 4.99 4.45
N MET A 82 -6.09 4.32 4.01
CA MET A 82 -7.43 4.87 4.05
C MET A 82 -7.91 5.16 5.49
N LEU A 83 -7.74 4.22 6.40
CA LEU A 83 -8.21 4.36 7.78
C LEU A 83 -7.43 5.44 8.53
N LEU A 84 -6.11 5.51 8.36
CA LEU A 84 -5.27 6.56 8.96
C LEU A 84 -5.60 7.94 8.38
N ALA A 85 -5.85 8.05 7.08
CA ALA A 85 -6.28 9.31 6.47
C ALA A 85 -7.64 9.77 7.02
N ARG A 86 -8.58 8.84 7.26
CA ARG A 86 -9.87 9.13 7.92
C ARG A 86 -9.68 9.57 9.37
N LEU A 87 -8.78 8.91 10.10
CA LEU A 87 -8.47 9.29 11.48
C LEU A 87 -7.84 10.69 11.55
N ALA A 88 -6.91 11.00 10.64
CA ALA A 88 -6.29 12.32 10.54
C ALA A 88 -7.27 13.42 10.14
N ALA A 89 -8.36 13.07 9.44
CA ALA A 89 -9.44 13.98 9.05
C ALA A 89 -10.58 14.04 10.08
N ALA A 90 -10.49 13.33 11.21
CA ALA A 90 -11.53 13.34 12.25
C ALA A 90 -11.67 14.73 12.85
N PRO A 91 -12.90 15.13 13.27
CA PRO A 91 -13.11 16.43 13.89
C PRO A 91 -12.35 16.53 15.21
N THR A 92 -11.85 17.72 15.50
CA THR A 92 -11.29 18.08 16.79
C THR A 92 -12.23 19.06 17.52
N PRO A 93 -12.02 19.38 18.80
CA PRO A 93 -12.82 20.41 19.45
C PRO A 93 -12.83 21.79 18.78
N THR A 94 -11.80 22.05 17.95
CA THR A 94 -11.60 23.35 17.29
C THR A 94 -11.75 23.32 15.77
N GLU A 95 -11.80 22.11 15.15
CA GLU A 95 -11.84 21.96 13.69
C GLU A 95 -12.93 20.97 13.26
N PRO A 96 -13.69 21.29 12.21
CA PRO A 96 -14.67 20.35 11.63
C PRO A 96 -13.97 19.16 10.98
N PRO A 97 -14.72 18.08 10.66
CA PRO A 97 -14.15 16.93 9.94
C PRO A 97 -13.61 17.36 8.56
N GLY A 98 -12.41 16.88 8.24
CA GLY A 98 -11.83 17.00 6.90
C GLY A 98 -12.47 16.01 5.90
N PRO A 99 -12.08 16.10 4.61
CA PRO A 99 -12.60 15.20 3.59
C PRO A 99 -12.17 13.75 3.83
N VAL A 100 -13.14 12.84 3.72
CA VAL A 100 -12.94 11.40 3.97
C VAL A 100 -12.32 10.74 2.73
N MET A 101 -11.26 9.98 2.88
CA MET A 101 -10.68 9.17 1.81
C MET A 101 -11.60 7.98 1.47
N PRO A 102 -12.13 7.88 0.23
CA PRO A 102 -12.91 6.73 -0.19
C PRO A 102 -12.01 5.52 -0.52
N ALA A 103 -12.59 4.32 -0.51
CA ALA A 103 -11.87 3.09 -0.84
C ALA A 103 -11.26 3.12 -2.25
N ARG A 104 -11.95 3.72 -3.22
CA ARG A 104 -11.45 3.90 -4.59
C ARG A 104 -10.14 4.69 -4.61
N GLU A 105 -10.06 5.78 -3.89
CA GLU A 105 -8.83 6.60 -3.83
C GLU A 105 -7.67 5.81 -3.22
N ALA A 106 -7.92 5.02 -2.17
CA ALA A 106 -6.88 4.17 -1.57
C ALA A 106 -6.39 3.09 -2.54
N LEU A 107 -7.27 2.50 -3.34
CA LEU A 107 -6.91 1.55 -4.38
C LEU A 107 -6.13 2.23 -5.52
N ASP A 108 -6.51 3.45 -5.91
CA ASP A 108 -5.80 4.23 -6.92
C ASP A 108 -4.38 4.57 -6.47
N ILE A 109 -4.17 4.90 -5.20
CA ILE A 109 -2.83 5.09 -4.62
C ILE A 109 -2.01 3.80 -4.70
N ALA A 110 -2.63 2.64 -4.44
CA ALA A 110 -1.95 1.35 -4.49
C ALA A 110 -1.59 0.91 -5.92
N THR A 111 -2.26 1.41 -6.94
CA THR A 111 -2.12 0.99 -8.35
C THR A 111 -1.51 2.11 -9.21
N LEU A 112 -2.31 3.06 -9.65
CA LEU A 112 -1.87 4.21 -10.46
C LEU A 112 -0.83 5.06 -9.73
N GLY A 113 -1.01 5.26 -8.42
CA GLY A 113 -0.05 5.98 -7.58
C GLY A 113 1.30 5.30 -7.56
N GLY A 114 1.34 3.99 -7.36
CA GLY A 114 2.57 3.18 -7.42
C GLY A 114 3.27 3.30 -8.77
N ALA A 115 2.55 3.16 -9.88
CA ALA A 115 3.07 3.36 -11.24
C ALA A 115 3.67 4.76 -11.41
N SER A 116 2.96 5.79 -10.95
CA SER A 116 3.41 7.18 -11.04
C SER A 116 4.71 7.44 -10.25
N VAL A 117 4.84 6.86 -9.04
CA VAL A 117 6.06 6.96 -8.22
C VAL A 117 7.25 6.30 -8.90
N LEU A 118 7.01 5.16 -9.57
CA LEU A 118 8.03 4.44 -10.34
C LEU A 118 8.36 5.12 -11.69
N GLY A 119 7.61 6.16 -12.08
CA GLY A 119 7.77 6.81 -13.38
C GLY A 119 7.33 5.92 -14.56
N ARG A 120 6.47 4.93 -14.32
CA ARG A 120 5.97 4.00 -15.33
C ARG A 120 4.56 4.37 -15.79
N THR A 121 4.33 4.29 -17.09
CA THR A 121 3.03 4.57 -17.74
C THR A 121 2.36 3.32 -18.29
N ASP A 122 3.09 2.22 -18.32
CA ASP A 122 2.67 0.94 -18.88
C ASP A 122 2.06 -0.04 -17.86
N ILE A 123 1.95 0.37 -16.60
CA ILE A 123 1.33 -0.39 -15.49
C ILE A 123 0.34 0.47 -14.71
N GLY A 124 -0.32 -0.11 -13.70
CA GLY A 124 -1.21 0.57 -12.76
C GLY A 124 -2.68 0.60 -13.17
N SER A 125 -3.00 0.27 -14.41
CA SER A 125 -4.38 0.12 -14.91
C SER A 125 -4.45 -0.97 -15.98
N LEU A 126 -5.66 -1.51 -16.20
CA LEU A 126 -5.95 -2.49 -17.25
C LEU A 126 -6.44 -1.74 -18.48
N GLU A 127 -5.53 -1.52 -19.43
CA GLU A 127 -5.79 -0.82 -20.70
C GLU A 127 -5.05 -1.52 -21.84
N VAL A 128 -5.58 -1.41 -23.06
CA VAL A 128 -4.93 -1.95 -24.27
C VAL A 128 -3.57 -1.27 -24.45
N GLY A 129 -2.53 -2.09 -24.65
CA GLY A 129 -1.15 -1.59 -24.83
C GLY A 129 -0.33 -1.48 -23.54
N LYS A 130 -0.94 -1.68 -22.37
CA LYS A 130 -0.21 -1.78 -21.09
C LYS A 130 0.26 -3.20 -20.80
N ALA A 131 1.15 -3.34 -19.84
CA ALA A 131 1.54 -4.63 -19.29
C ALA A 131 0.32 -5.35 -18.70
N ALA A 132 0.25 -6.65 -18.91
CA ALA A 132 -0.81 -7.48 -18.33
C ALA A 132 -0.45 -7.86 -16.88
N ASP A 133 -0.38 -6.81 -16.02
CA ASP A 133 -0.14 -6.91 -14.58
C ASP A 133 -1.48 -6.73 -13.86
N PHE A 134 -2.04 -7.80 -13.34
CA PHE A 134 -3.32 -7.75 -12.62
C PHE A 134 -3.44 -8.86 -11.59
N PHE A 135 -4.35 -8.68 -10.67
CA PHE A 135 -4.84 -9.75 -9.81
C PHE A 135 -6.36 -9.84 -9.88
N ALA A 136 -6.89 -11.00 -9.55
CA ALA A 136 -8.33 -11.24 -9.47
C ALA A 136 -8.69 -11.87 -8.13
N VAL A 137 -9.85 -11.47 -7.61
CA VAL A 137 -10.44 -11.97 -6.36
C VAL A 137 -11.89 -12.32 -6.61
N SER A 138 -12.29 -13.54 -6.25
CA SER A 138 -13.70 -13.92 -6.24
C SER A 138 -14.41 -13.24 -5.07
N LEU A 139 -15.50 -12.55 -5.38
CA LEU A 139 -16.39 -11.98 -4.36
C LEU A 139 -17.48 -12.97 -3.91
N ASP A 140 -17.46 -14.19 -4.43
CA ASP A 140 -18.40 -15.26 -4.06
C ASP A 140 -17.85 -16.06 -2.87
N ARG A 141 -17.64 -15.37 -1.76
CA ARG A 141 -17.10 -15.88 -0.49
C ARG A 141 -17.88 -15.29 0.67
N LEU A 142 -17.88 -15.99 1.82
CA LEU A 142 -18.62 -15.59 3.02
C LEU A 142 -18.22 -14.18 3.50
N GLU A 143 -16.95 -13.86 3.47
CA GLU A 143 -16.41 -12.56 3.89
C GLU A 143 -16.92 -11.37 3.07
N PHE A 144 -17.40 -11.62 1.84
CA PHE A 144 -17.97 -10.58 0.95
C PHE A 144 -19.51 -10.64 0.87
N ALA A 145 -20.15 -11.55 1.63
CA ALA A 145 -21.59 -11.68 1.61
C ALA A 145 -22.28 -10.35 2.02
N GLY A 146 -23.20 -9.89 1.17
CA GLY A 146 -23.88 -8.60 1.37
C GLY A 146 -23.12 -7.35 0.90
N ALA A 147 -21.82 -7.45 0.56
CA ALA A 147 -20.99 -6.29 0.20
C ALA A 147 -20.75 -6.13 -1.33
N ARG A 148 -21.38 -6.96 -2.16
CA ARG A 148 -21.17 -6.98 -3.63
C ARG A 148 -21.65 -5.72 -4.37
N HIS A 149 -22.43 -4.87 -3.72
CA HIS A 149 -22.88 -3.59 -4.27
C HIS A 149 -21.76 -2.55 -4.43
N ASP A 150 -20.68 -2.65 -3.61
CA ASP A 150 -19.46 -1.87 -3.74
C ASP A 150 -18.25 -2.81 -3.64
N PRO A 151 -17.82 -3.43 -4.76
CA PRO A 151 -16.73 -4.39 -4.76
C PRO A 151 -15.38 -3.81 -4.35
N VAL A 152 -15.17 -2.51 -4.56
CA VAL A 152 -13.91 -1.84 -4.17
C VAL A 152 -13.86 -1.63 -2.66
N ALA A 153 -14.95 -1.18 -2.06
CA ALA A 153 -15.03 -1.07 -0.60
C ALA A 153 -14.95 -2.45 0.06
N ALA A 154 -15.64 -3.46 -0.51
CA ALA A 154 -15.57 -4.84 -0.03
C ALA A 154 -14.13 -5.37 -0.03
N LEU A 155 -13.39 -5.18 -1.13
CA LEU A 155 -12.01 -5.63 -1.27
C LEU A 155 -11.07 -5.08 -0.18
N LEU A 156 -11.28 -3.84 0.24
CA LEU A 156 -10.44 -3.18 1.24
C LEU A 156 -10.94 -3.35 2.67
N LEU A 157 -12.23 -3.52 2.90
CA LEU A 157 -12.81 -3.44 4.25
C LEU A 157 -13.23 -4.78 4.84
N CYS A 158 -13.68 -5.74 3.99
CA CYS A 158 -14.33 -6.95 4.51
C CYS A 158 -13.38 -7.93 5.20
N ALA A 159 -12.21 -8.21 4.63
CA ALA A 159 -11.26 -9.17 5.24
C ALA A 159 -9.85 -9.00 4.67
N PRO A 160 -8.81 -9.59 5.30
CA PRO A 160 -7.56 -9.86 4.62
C PRO A 160 -7.83 -10.76 3.40
N VAL A 161 -7.48 -10.27 2.21
CA VAL A 161 -7.83 -10.94 0.95
C VAL A 161 -6.68 -11.79 0.45
N THR A 162 -6.91 -13.09 0.24
CA THR A 162 -6.03 -13.90 -0.59
C THR A 162 -6.53 -13.83 -2.03
N VAL A 163 -5.65 -13.45 -2.96
CA VAL A 163 -5.99 -13.36 -4.38
C VAL A 163 -6.14 -14.76 -5.00
N ASP A 164 -7.08 -14.92 -5.93
CA ASP A 164 -7.25 -16.17 -6.67
C ASP A 164 -6.26 -16.28 -7.82
N GLU A 165 -6.03 -15.19 -8.52
CA GLU A 165 -5.14 -15.12 -9.68
C GLU A 165 -4.24 -13.88 -9.55
N THR A 166 -2.98 -14.02 -9.96
CA THR A 166 -2.07 -12.88 -10.19
C THR A 166 -1.27 -13.14 -11.46
N TRP A 167 -1.22 -12.13 -12.31
CA TRP A 167 -0.49 -12.15 -13.55
C TRP A 167 0.51 -10.99 -13.60
N VAL A 168 1.72 -11.26 -14.04
CA VAL A 168 2.79 -10.28 -14.21
C VAL A 168 3.37 -10.40 -15.60
N ALA A 169 3.34 -9.32 -16.35
CA ALA A 169 3.73 -9.30 -17.77
C ALA A 169 3.07 -10.43 -18.58
N GLY A 170 1.78 -10.69 -18.34
CA GLY A 170 1.00 -11.72 -19.00
C GLY A 170 1.33 -13.16 -18.57
N ARG A 171 2.14 -13.36 -17.53
CA ARG A 171 2.47 -14.70 -16.99
C ARG A 171 1.78 -14.92 -15.64
N PRO A 172 1.12 -16.07 -15.44
CA PRO A 172 0.50 -16.35 -14.15
C PRO A 172 1.57 -16.64 -13.10
N VAL A 173 1.52 -15.91 -11.97
CA VAL A 173 2.38 -16.13 -10.80
C VAL A 173 1.59 -16.69 -9.62
N VAL A 174 0.27 -16.47 -9.60
CA VAL A 174 -0.67 -17.13 -8.69
C VAL A 174 -1.82 -17.68 -9.49
N ARG A 175 -2.23 -18.92 -9.21
CA ARG A 175 -3.45 -19.54 -9.74
C ARG A 175 -4.17 -20.28 -8.63
N GLN A 176 -5.49 -20.09 -8.56
CA GLN A 176 -6.33 -20.70 -7.52
C GLN A 176 -5.77 -20.49 -6.09
N GLY A 177 -5.25 -19.28 -5.83
CA GLY A 177 -4.66 -18.91 -4.54
C GLY A 177 -3.29 -19.53 -4.24
N ARG A 178 -2.63 -20.19 -5.22
CA ARG A 178 -1.33 -20.85 -5.05
C ARG A 178 -0.27 -20.25 -5.97
N LEU A 179 0.95 -20.07 -5.45
CA LEU A 179 2.09 -19.67 -6.27
C LEU A 179 2.38 -20.76 -7.31
N THR A 180 2.62 -20.32 -8.56
CA THR A 180 2.98 -21.20 -9.69
C THR A 180 4.50 -21.33 -9.86
N THR A 181 5.27 -20.49 -9.17
CA THR A 181 6.72 -20.34 -9.36
C THR A 181 7.54 -21.06 -8.28
N LEU A 182 6.91 -21.45 -7.18
CA LEU A 182 7.57 -22.06 -6.02
C LEU A 182 6.70 -23.15 -5.39
N ASP A 183 7.34 -24.19 -4.85
CA ASP A 183 6.70 -25.11 -3.90
C ASP A 183 6.63 -24.44 -2.52
N THR A 184 5.43 -24.00 -2.17
CA THR A 184 5.18 -23.30 -0.90
C THR A 184 5.33 -24.22 0.31
N GLY A 185 5.09 -25.54 0.18
CA GLY A 185 5.26 -26.52 1.26
C GLY A 185 6.72 -26.68 1.65
N GLU A 186 7.59 -26.84 0.66
CA GLU A 186 9.04 -26.91 0.87
C GLU A 186 9.58 -25.59 1.45
N LEU A 187 9.16 -24.46 0.88
CA LEU A 187 9.57 -23.14 1.35
C LEU A 187 9.21 -22.91 2.83
N ILE A 188 7.97 -23.21 3.24
CA ILE A 188 7.50 -23.07 4.63
C ILE A 188 8.33 -23.95 5.56
N SER A 189 8.53 -25.21 5.18
CA SER A 189 9.30 -26.17 5.99
C SER A 189 10.74 -25.72 6.19
N ARG A 190 11.38 -25.24 5.12
CA ARG A 190 12.74 -24.71 5.17
C ARG A 190 12.83 -23.44 6.01
N HIS A 191 11.89 -22.51 5.84
CA HIS A 191 11.87 -21.25 6.58
C HIS A 191 11.70 -21.48 8.09
N ASN A 192 10.76 -22.35 8.48
CA ASN A 192 10.52 -22.66 9.89
C ASN A 192 11.75 -23.32 10.55
N ARG A 193 12.47 -24.19 9.84
CA ARG A 193 13.70 -24.80 10.35
C ARG A 193 14.78 -23.72 10.58
N LEU A 194 15.03 -22.86 9.58
CA LEU A 194 16.02 -21.80 9.71
C LEU A 194 15.67 -20.80 10.83
N ALA A 195 14.40 -20.47 10.99
CA ALA A 195 13.94 -19.60 12.08
C ALA A 195 14.20 -20.23 13.45
N ALA A 196 13.94 -21.54 13.61
CA ALA A 196 14.23 -22.24 14.85
C ALA A 196 15.75 -22.29 15.16
N GLU A 197 16.59 -22.51 14.16
CA GLU A 197 18.06 -22.49 14.29
C GLU A 197 18.59 -21.10 14.71
N LEU A 198 17.95 -19.99 14.26
CA LEU A 198 18.35 -18.64 14.64
C LEU A 198 17.94 -18.25 16.06
N LEU A 199 16.96 -18.92 16.65
CA LEU A 199 16.41 -18.64 17.99
C LEU A 199 16.99 -19.58 19.08
N SER A 200 17.74 -20.61 18.68
CA SER A 200 18.44 -21.53 19.57
C SER A 200 19.81 -21.00 19.99
#